data_6473039db28ea9e62767b5618e74a0b2
#
_entry.id   6473039db28ea9e62767b5618e74a0b2
#
_cell.length_a   1.000
_cell.length_b   1.000
_cell.length_c   1.000
_cell.angle_alpha   90.00
_cell.angle_beta   90.00
_cell.angle_gamma   90.00
#
_symmetry.space_group_name_H-M   'P 1'
#
loop_
_entity.id
_entity.type
_entity.pdbx_description
1 polymer ?
#
loop_
_entity_poly.entity_id
_entity_poly.type
_entity_poly.pdbx_seq_one_letter_code
_entity_poly.pdbx_strand_id
1 'polypeptide(L)'
;MKKKKAYTFRKFMTDVHLWLGLASGIILFLVCFSGTMLVFEKEIEAIFAEELRVVPSSEKLSIDELSSRISEKGIVSSVTIPTEASEAYEFRVKTSPEDRRGTTFMMDPYSAEILKPEPSPLDEFFSVMFRMHRWLLLDTGIGRPIVGIATIIFLFLSITGIIIWFPKKWKWKAFKPGFKIKWSANWKRINHDLHNTLGFYSCIVLVVMILTGLCWSFEWYREAGSQVLGTKIFGGRGGPGITSETPGSDLIPLSEVYSIANNELDYKGKTSISIPQQADEVLQIRKYGDVNWSPSTSDLLVLDRNGAVLKKELFDDKDLNVKIASLIKPLHTGEIFGIFSKIIYFLACLIATSLPVTGTIIWLNKLKKKKRK
;
A
#
# COMPACT_ATOMS: atom_id res chain seq x y z
N MET A 1 9.34 44.83 -37.19
CA MET A 1 9.54 43.37 -37.05
C MET A 1 9.42 43.00 -35.59
N LYS A 2 8.40 42.20 -35.18
CA LYS A 2 8.33 41.66 -33.80
C LYS A 2 9.44 40.61 -33.64
N LYS A 3 10.45 40.89 -32.79
CA LYS A 3 11.46 39.87 -32.43
C LYS A 3 10.75 38.58 -31.99
N LYS A 4 10.99 37.45 -32.70
CA LYS A 4 10.54 36.13 -32.26
C LYS A 4 11.14 35.90 -30.86
N LYS A 5 10.30 35.76 -29.83
CA LYS A 5 10.75 35.42 -28.48
C LYS A 5 11.48 34.09 -28.55
N ALA A 6 12.71 34.04 -28.08
CA ALA A 6 13.49 32.81 -27.99
C ALA A 6 12.71 31.73 -27.20
N TYR A 7 12.78 30.48 -27.66
CA TYR A 7 12.16 29.33 -27.00
C TYR A 7 12.99 28.99 -25.76
N THR A 8 12.48 29.30 -24.58
CA THR A 8 13.21 29.15 -23.30
C THR A 8 12.99 27.78 -22.72
N PHE A 9 13.96 27.27 -21.90
CA PHE A 9 13.83 26.03 -21.16
C PHE A 9 12.50 25.94 -20.38
N ARG A 10 12.10 27.02 -19.69
CA ARG A 10 10.82 27.07 -18.98
C ARG A 10 9.61 26.91 -19.91
N LYS A 11 9.69 27.47 -21.13
CA LYS A 11 8.64 27.29 -22.13
C LYS A 11 8.55 25.84 -22.58
N PHE A 12 9.70 25.20 -22.80
CA PHE A 12 9.79 23.77 -23.12
C PHE A 12 9.15 22.92 -22.00
N MET A 13 9.56 23.13 -20.73
CA MET A 13 8.95 22.41 -19.59
C MET A 13 7.42 22.63 -19.49
N THR A 14 6.96 23.84 -19.77
CA THR A 14 5.50 24.13 -19.79
C THR A 14 4.77 23.38 -20.90
N ASP A 15 5.36 23.26 -22.07
CA ASP A 15 4.75 22.55 -23.20
C ASP A 15 4.77 21.03 -22.96
N VAL A 16 5.88 20.48 -22.44
CA VAL A 16 5.99 19.07 -22.03
C VAL A 16 4.94 18.74 -20.97
N HIS A 17 4.86 19.53 -19.90
CA HIS A 17 3.86 19.35 -18.83
C HIS A 17 2.43 19.37 -19.38
N LEU A 18 2.12 20.31 -20.27
CA LEU A 18 0.81 20.43 -20.85
C LEU A 18 0.43 19.20 -21.69
N TRP A 19 1.31 18.80 -22.61
CA TRP A 19 0.97 17.73 -23.55
C TRP A 19 0.97 16.35 -22.89
N LEU A 20 1.93 16.09 -21.99
CA LEU A 20 1.91 14.86 -21.21
C LEU A 20 0.68 14.82 -20.28
N GLY A 21 0.32 15.94 -19.65
CA GLY A 21 -0.85 16.02 -18.78
C GLY A 21 -2.16 15.79 -19.53
N LEU A 22 -2.30 16.31 -20.76
CA LEU A 22 -3.49 16.05 -21.59
C LEU A 22 -3.55 14.62 -22.11
N ALA A 23 -2.41 14.06 -22.54
CA ALA A 23 -2.34 12.71 -23.09
C ALA A 23 -2.63 11.63 -22.02
N SER A 24 -2.16 11.82 -20.78
CA SER A 24 -2.34 10.85 -19.68
C SER A 24 -3.49 11.18 -18.73
N GLY A 25 -4.13 12.34 -18.91
CA GLY A 25 -5.03 12.93 -17.91
C GLY A 25 -6.21 12.04 -17.51
N ILE A 26 -6.84 11.35 -18.46
CA ILE A 26 -7.96 10.45 -18.18
C ILE A 26 -7.47 9.23 -17.37
N ILE A 27 -6.34 8.63 -17.77
CA ILE A 27 -5.77 7.47 -17.09
C ILE A 27 -5.36 7.86 -15.66
N LEU A 28 -4.66 8.98 -15.50
CA LEU A 28 -4.24 9.48 -14.19
C LEU A 28 -5.44 9.83 -13.30
N PHE A 29 -6.51 10.40 -13.88
CA PHE A 29 -7.74 10.65 -13.14
C PHE A 29 -8.32 9.36 -12.56
N LEU A 30 -8.47 8.31 -13.38
CA LEU A 30 -9.04 7.03 -12.96
C LEU A 30 -8.16 6.33 -11.91
N VAL A 31 -6.84 6.33 -12.11
CA VAL A 31 -5.88 5.72 -11.16
C VAL A 31 -5.87 6.51 -9.83
N CYS A 32 -5.81 7.83 -9.85
CA CYS A 32 -5.81 8.63 -8.63
C CYS A 32 -7.16 8.58 -7.91
N PHE A 33 -8.29 8.59 -8.65
CA PHE A 33 -9.62 8.46 -8.07
C PHE A 33 -9.79 7.12 -7.35
N SER A 34 -9.49 6.01 -8.04
CA SER A 34 -9.58 4.69 -7.43
C SER A 34 -8.61 4.54 -6.24
N GLY A 35 -7.39 5.08 -6.35
CA GLY A 35 -6.45 5.13 -5.23
C GLY A 35 -6.99 5.92 -4.03
N THR A 36 -7.71 7.04 -4.26
CA THR A 36 -8.35 7.81 -3.19
C THR A 36 -9.38 6.97 -2.43
N MET A 37 -10.20 6.18 -3.16
CA MET A 37 -11.19 5.30 -2.55
C MET A 37 -10.55 4.19 -1.70
N LEU A 38 -9.44 3.63 -2.15
CA LEU A 38 -8.73 2.52 -1.48
C LEU A 38 -7.98 2.93 -0.19
N VAL A 39 -7.73 4.22 0.05
CA VAL A 39 -6.96 4.65 1.25
C VAL A 39 -7.60 4.19 2.55
N PHE A 40 -8.92 4.24 2.64
CA PHE A 40 -9.69 3.88 3.84
C PHE A 40 -10.52 2.59 3.67
N GLU A 41 -10.17 1.74 2.69
CA GLU A 41 -10.84 0.45 2.44
C GLU A 41 -11.04 -0.35 3.75
N LYS A 42 -9.96 -0.62 4.48
CA LYS A 42 -9.99 -1.43 5.70
C LYS A 42 -10.83 -0.82 6.81
N GLU A 43 -10.75 0.50 7.00
CA GLU A 43 -11.51 1.20 8.02
C GLU A 43 -13.01 1.24 7.69
N ILE A 44 -13.33 1.40 6.41
CA ILE A 44 -14.73 1.37 5.94
C ILE A 44 -15.26 -0.06 6.08
N GLU A 45 -14.55 -1.07 5.61
CA GLU A 45 -14.93 -2.47 5.78
C GLU A 45 -15.13 -2.83 7.26
N ALA A 46 -14.22 -2.39 8.14
CA ALA A 46 -14.30 -2.65 9.57
C ALA A 46 -15.55 -2.04 10.25
N ILE A 47 -16.07 -0.91 9.74
CA ILE A 47 -17.32 -0.31 10.26
C ILE A 47 -18.53 -1.21 9.96
N PHE A 48 -18.51 -1.89 8.81
CA PHE A 48 -19.60 -2.77 8.38
C PHE A 48 -19.38 -4.22 8.77
N ALA A 49 -18.21 -4.56 9.29
CA ALA A 49 -17.85 -5.90 9.77
C ALA A 49 -18.25 -6.15 11.25
N GLU A 50 -19.20 -5.40 11.81
CA GLU A 50 -19.65 -5.59 13.22
C GLU A 50 -20.09 -7.02 13.52
N GLU A 51 -20.62 -7.73 12.53
CA GLU A 51 -21.05 -9.13 12.65
C GLU A 51 -19.89 -10.12 12.85
N LEU A 52 -18.64 -9.71 12.59
CA LEU A 52 -17.44 -10.53 12.83
C LEU A 52 -16.84 -10.33 14.22
N ARG A 53 -17.44 -9.49 15.07
CA ARG A 53 -16.99 -9.33 16.45
C ARG A 53 -17.40 -10.53 17.28
N VAL A 54 -16.39 -11.10 17.90
CA VAL A 54 -16.57 -12.20 18.80
C VAL A 54 -16.98 -11.68 20.18
N VAL A 55 -17.95 -12.33 20.82
CA VAL A 55 -18.30 -12.04 22.20
C VAL A 55 -17.35 -12.82 23.11
N PRO A 56 -16.44 -12.14 23.85
CA PRO A 56 -15.51 -12.84 24.73
C PRO A 56 -16.26 -13.70 25.77
N SER A 57 -15.91 -14.97 25.82
CA SER A 57 -16.36 -15.95 26.81
C SER A 57 -15.23 -16.21 27.83
N SER A 58 -15.50 -17.01 28.83
CA SER A 58 -14.58 -17.27 29.95
C SER A 58 -13.29 -17.98 29.52
N GLU A 59 -13.32 -18.80 28.48
CA GLU A 59 -12.16 -19.59 28.05
C GLU A 59 -12.09 -19.69 26.52
N LYS A 60 -10.88 -19.46 25.97
CA LYS A 60 -10.60 -19.66 24.54
C LYS A 60 -10.22 -21.12 24.29
N LEU A 61 -10.69 -21.65 23.18
CA LEU A 61 -10.20 -22.93 22.68
C LEU A 61 -8.72 -22.81 22.31
N SER A 62 -8.00 -23.93 22.39
CA SER A 62 -6.60 -23.96 21.99
C SER A 62 -6.44 -23.73 20.49
N ILE A 63 -5.31 -23.13 20.08
CA ILE A 63 -5.01 -22.90 18.67
C ILE A 63 -4.99 -24.23 17.91
N ASP A 64 -4.55 -25.30 18.58
CA ASP A 64 -4.46 -26.64 18.00
C ASP A 64 -5.84 -27.21 17.73
N GLU A 65 -6.81 -27.03 18.65
CA GLU A 65 -8.19 -27.46 18.47
C GLU A 65 -8.85 -26.69 17.32
N LEU A 66 -8.68 -25.35 17.29
CA LEU A 66 -9.22 -24.51 16.22
C LEU A 66 -8.62 -24.91 14.85
N SER A 67 -7.29 -25.17 14.82
CA SER A 67 -6.58 -25.61 13.62
C SER A 67 -7.07 -26.98 13.15
N SER A 68 -7.30 -27.90 14.09
CA SER A 68 -7.85 -29.23 13.77
C SER A 68 -9.25 -29.14 13.14
N ARG A 69 -10.15 -28.31 13.71
CA ARG A 69 -11.51 -28.13 13.17
C ARG A 69 -11.51 -27.50 11.78
N ILE A 70 -10.69 -26.49 11.55
CA ILE A 70 -10.63 -25.83 10.23
C ILE A 70 -9.92 -26.68 9.19
N SER A 71 -9.08 -27.65 9.58
CA SER A 71 -8.40 -28.56 8.67
C SER A 71 -9.35 -29.46 7.87
N GLU A 72 -10.62 -29.61 8.30
CA GLU A 72 -11.68 -30.24 7.50
C GLU A 72 -11.96 -29.51 6.17
N LYS A 73 -11.60 -28.21 6.08
CA LYS A 73 -11.76 -27.40 4.86
C LYS A 73 -10.55 -27.50 3.91
N GLY A 74 -9.43 -28.04 4.38
CA GLY A 74 -8.19 -28.17 3.60
C GLY A 74 -6.93 -28.03 4.44
N ILE A 75 -5.82 -27.73 3.78
CA ILE A 75 -4.51 -27.65 4.44
C ILE A 75 -4.32 -26.24 5.02
N VAL A 76 -4.18 -26.16 6.35
CA VAL A 76 -3.93 -24.89 7.05
C VAL A 76 -2.50 -24.44 6.77
N SER A 77 -2.36 -23.27 6.16
CA SER A 77 -1.05 -22.69 5.80
C SER A 77 -0.59 -21.56 6.73
N SER A 78 -1.50 -20.91 7.41
CA SER A 78 -1.16 -19.95 8.46
C SER A 78 -2.34 -19.68 9.38
N VAL A 79 -2.03 -19.26 10.62
CA VAL A 79 -2.99 -18.71 11.57
C VAL A 79 -2.52 -17.33 12.01
N THR A 80 -3.46 -16.39 12.12
CA THR A 80 -3.20 -15.06 12.67
C THR A 80 -4.07 -14.84 13.90
N ILE A 81 -3.40 -14.55 15.00
CA ILE A 81 -3.98 -14.35 16.32
C ILE A 81 -3.98 -12.85 16.58
N PRO A 82 -5.14 -12.20 16.71
CA PRO A 82 -5.27 -10.78 16.97
C PRO A 82 -4.85 -10.43 18.40
N THR A 83 -4.65 -9.13 18.65
CA THR A 83 -4.35 -8.61 19.99
C THR A 83 -5.60 -8.54 20.86
N GLU A 84 -6.73 -8.14 20.26
CA GLU A 84 -7.97 -7.94 20.99
C GLU A 84 -8.75 -9.25 21.17
N ALA A 85 -9.33 -9.42 22.35
CA ALA A 85 -10.09 -10.62 22.68
C ALA A 85 -11.42 -10.74 21.92
N SER A 86 -11.95 -9.63 21.41
CA SER A 86 -13.19 -9.55 20.64
C SER A 86 -12.98 -9.74 19.13
N GLU A 87 -11.76 -10.05 18.70
CA GLU A 87 -11.46 -10.29 17.29
C GLU A 87 -11.37 -11.80 17.00
N ALA A 88 -11.87 -12.19 15.83
CA ALA A 88 -11.79 -13.56 15.34
C ALA A 88 -10.35 -13.93 14.94
N TYR A 89 -10.00 -15.21 15.06
CA TYR A 89 -8.75 -15.75 14.53
C TYR A 89 -8.87 -15.92 13.01
N GLU A 90 -7.81 -15.53 12.28
CA GLU A 90 -7.75 -15.65 10.83
C GLU A 90 -6.94 -16.90 10.46
N PHE A 91 -7.59 -17.87 9.83
CA PHE A 91 -6.95 -19.06 9.28
C PHE A 91 -6.86 -18.96 7.77
N ARG A 92 -5.70 -19.26 7.21
CA ARG A 92 -5.52 -19.39 5.77
C ARG A 92 -5.41 -20.85 5.40
N VAL A 93 -6.34 -21.32 4.60
CA VAL A 93 -6.51 -22.73 4.25
C VAL A 93 -6.42 -22.90 2.74
N LYS A 94 -5.58 -23.82 2.27
CA LYS A 94 -5.56 -24.23 0.87
C LYS A 94 -6.64 -25.29 0.67
N THR A 95 -7.71 -24.90 -0.02
CA THR A 95 -8.89 -25.74 -0.26
C THR A 95 -8.73 -26.65 -1.48
N SER A 96 -7.75 -26.37 -2.35
CA SER A 96 -7.39 -27.22 -3.48
C SER A 96 -5.89 -27.08 -3.81
N PRO A 97 -5.29 -28.03 -4.57
CA PRO A 97 -3.90 -27.95 -5.01
C PRO A 97 -3.61 -26.72 -5.89
N GLU A 98 -4.60 -26.20 -6.60
CA GLU A 98 -4.51 -25.00 -7.44
C GLU A 98 -4.59 -23.71 -6.63
N ASP A 99 -5.10 -23.77 -5.40
CA ASP A 99 -5.22 -22.63 -4.49
C ASP A 99 -3.87 -22.26 -3.86
N ARG A 100 -3.04 -21.57 -4.67
CA ARG A 100 -1.69 -21.17 -4.25
C ARG A 100 -1.68 -20.14 -3.11
N ARG A 101 -2.78 -19.40 -2.92
CA ARG A 101 -2.87 -18.31 -1.95
C ARG A 101 -3.54 -18.71 -0.64
N GLY A 102 -4.37 -19.74 -0.68
CA GLY A 102 -5.26 -20.13 0.40
C GLY A 102 -6.45 -19.18 0.53
N THR A 103 -7.57 -19.75 0.92
CA THR A 103 -8.78 -19.02 1.31
C THR A 103 -8.69 -18.63 2.76
N THR A 104 -9.09 -17.41 3.09
CA THR A 104 -9.12 -16.90 4.45
C THR A 104 -10.45 -17.24 5.12
N PHE A 105 -10.37 -17.84 6.31
CA PHE A 105 -11.50 -18.12 7.18
C PHE A 105 -11.32 -17.36 8.50
N MET A 106 -12.38 -16.69 8.93
CA MET A 106 -12.44 -16.06 10.25
C MET A 106 -13.14 -17.05 11.19
N MET A 107 -12.56 -17.31 12.36
CA MET A 107 -13.08 -18.27 13.33
C MET A 107 -13.15 -17.66 14.71
N ASP A 108 -14.30 -17.84 15.37
CA ASP A 108 -14.49 -17.47 16.76
C ASP A 108 -13.61 -18.36 17.66
N PRO A 109 -12.69 -17.79 18.45
CA PRO A 109 -11.79 -18.56 19.29
C PRO A 109 -12.48 -19.21 20.52
N TYR A 110 -13.73 -18.90 20.82
CA TYR A 110 -14.47 -19.45 21.95
C TYR A 110 -15.41 -20.59 21.54
N SER A 111 -16.06 -20.47 20.39
CA SER A 111 -17.03 -21.46 19.89
C SER A 111 -16.49 -22.35 18.76
N ALA A 112 -15.37 -21.95 18.13
CA ALA A 112 -14.86 -22.50 16.86
C ALA A 112 -15.83 -22.34 15.68
N GLU A 113 -16.80 -21.46 15.78
CA GLU A 113 -17.68 -21.17 14.66
C GLU A 113 -16.91 -20.41 13.57
N ILE A 114 -17.10 -20.84 12.31
CA ILE A 114 -16.56 -20.13 11.15
C ILE A 114 -17.48 -18.96 10.86
N LEU A 115 -16.98 -17.77 11.13
CA LEU A 115 -17.67 -16.53 10.84
C LEU A 115 -17.59 -16.27 9.34
N LYS A 116 -18.72 -16.24 8.68
CA LYS A 116 -18.80 -15.89 7.27
C LYS A 116 -19.29 -14.45 7.18
N PRO A 117 -18.45 -13.51 6.73
CA PRO A 117 -18.98 -12.22 6.38
C PRO A 117 -20.02 -12.42 5.28
N GLU A 118 -21.21 -11.86 5.43
CA GLU A 118 -22.12 -11.78 4.31
C GLU A 118 -21.47 -10.94 3.20
N PRO A 119 -21.61 -11.35 1.91
CA PRO A 119 -21.06 -10.57 0.80
C PRO A 119 -21.61 -9.15 0.87
N SER A 120 -20.73 -8.19 1.09
CA SER A 120 -21.09 -6.79 1.12
C SER A 120 -20.98 -6.16 -0.28
N PRO A 121 -21.90 -5.27 -0.67
CA PRO A 121 -21.71 -4.43 -1.85
C PRO A 121 -20.37 -3.66 -1.83
N LEU A 122 -19.79 -3.45 -0.65
CA LEU A 122 -18.48 -2.83 -0.47
C LEU A 122 -17.34 -3.71 -0.98
N ASP A 123 -17.43 -5.05 -0.84
CA ASP A 123 -16.40 -5.99 -1.33
C ASP A 123 -16.27 -5.88 -2.85
N GLU A 124 -17.39 -5.83 -3.55
CA GLU A 124 -17.42 -5.65 -4.99
C GLU A 124 -16.92 -4.26 -5.38
N PHE A 125 -17.37 -3.21 -4.67
CA PHE A 125 -16.94 -1.84 -4.89
C PHE A 125 -15.42 -1.71 -4.75
N PHE A 126 -14.83 -2.16 -3.65
CA PHE A 126 -13.38 -2.08 -3.43
C PHE A 126 -12.59 -2.98 -4.38
N SER A 127 -13.11 -4.14 -4.73
CA SER A 127 -12.53 -5.00 -5.77
C SER A 127 -12.48 -4.29 -7.13
N VAL A 128 -13.54 -3.58 -7.51
CA VAL A 128 -13.58 -2.77 -8.73
C VAL A 128 -12.57 -1.62 -8.64
N MET A 129 -12.51 -0.88 -7.52
CA MET A 129 -11.54 0.20 -7.31
C MET A 129 -10.11 -0.32 -7.39
N PHE A 130 -9.81 -1.46 -6.76
CA PHE A 130 -8.48 -2.08 -6.80
C PHE A 130 -8.08 -2.49 -8.23
N ARG A 131 -8.98 -3.11 -9.00
CA ARG A 131 -8.74 -3.49 -10.39
C ARG A 131 -8.59 -2.28 -11.29
N MET A 132 -9.37 -1.21 -11.07
CA MET A 132 -9.24 0.05 -11.78
C MET A 132 -7.89 0.71 -11.49
N HIS A 133 -7.46 0.75 -10.23
CA HIS A 133 -6.19 1.34 -9.81
C HIS A 133 -4.99 0.62 -10.43
N ARG A 134 -5.03 -0.72 -10.50
CA ARG A 134 -3.88 -1.52 -10.92
C ARG A 134 -3.78 -1.78 -12.39
N TRP A 135 -4.93 -1.91 -13.10
CA TRP A 135 -4.95 -2.25 -14.52
C TRP A 135 -6.18 -1.74 -15.28
N LEU A 136 -6.85 -0.69 -14.78
CA LEU A 136 -7.94 0.00 -15.47
C LEU A 136 -9.12 -0.92 -15.85
N LEU A 137 -9.40 -1.96 -15.06
CA LEU A 137 -10.38 -3.02 -15.34
C LEU A 137 -10.11 -3.83 -16.61
N LEU A 138 -8.94 -3.65 -17.23
CA LEU A 138 -8.50 -4.41 -18.38
C LEU A 138 -7.83 -5.74 -17.97
N ASP A 139 -7.44 -6.56 -18.92
CA ASP A 139 -6.54 -7.69 -18.68
C ASP A 139 -5.21 -7.20 -18.07
N THR A 140 -4.66 -7.97 -17.13
CA THR A 140 -3.45 -7.58 -16.39
C THR A 140 -2.23 -7.40 -17.31
N GLY A 141 -2.14 -8.15 -18.40
CA GLY A 141 -1.06 -8.05 -19.40
C GLY A 141 -1.11 -6.73 -20.18
N ILE A 142 -2.28 -6.13 -20.30
CA ILE A 142 -2.50 -4.86 -21.02
C ILE A 142 -2.58 -3.69 -20.03
N GLY A 143 -3.42 -3.79 -19.03
CA GLY A 143 -3.73 -2.69 -18.13
C GLY A 143 -2.55 -2.29 -17.23
N ARG A 144 -1.77 -3.27 -16.73
CA ARG A 144 -0.61 -2.98 -15.88
C ARG A 144 0.47 -2.15 -16.58
N PRO A 145 0.92 -2.46 -17.82
CA PRO A 145 1.84 -1.59 -18.56
C PRO A 145 1.28 -0.19 -18.79
N ILE A 146 0.00 -0.04 -19.12
CA ILE A 146 -0.64 1.26 -19.34
C ILE A 146 -0.59 2.11 -18.07
N VAL A 147 -0.99 1.55 -16.92
CA VAL A 147 -0.89 2.23 -15.62
C VAL A 147 0.56 2.57 -15.28
N GLY A 148 1.49 1.65 -15.52
CA GLY A 148 2.92 1.86 -15.27
C GLY A 148 3.48 3.01 -16.11
N ILE A 149 3.20 3.07 -17.41
CA ILE A 149 3.61 4.17 -18.30
C ILE A 149 2.99 5.49 -17.85
N ALA A 150 1.69 5.51 -17.52
CA ALA A 150 1.03 6.69 -16.98
C ALA A 150 1.67 7.16 -15.67
N THR A 151 2.10 6.23 -14.83
CA THR A 151 2.81 6.52 -13.57
C THR A 151 4.19 7.15 -13.82
N ILE A 152 4.94 6.66 -14.84
CA ILE A 152 6.19 7.31 -15.27
C ILE A 152 5.91 8.72 -15.79
N ILE A 153 4.88 8.90 -16.61
CA ILE A 153 4.46 10.22 -17.08
C ILE A 153 4.12 11.12 -15.89
N PHE A 154 3.45 10.60 -14.87
CA PHE A 154 3.11 11.34 -13.66
C PHE A 154 4.35 11.81 -12.90
N LEU A 155 5.41 11.01 -12.86
CA LEU A 155 6.71 11.44 -12.31
C LEU A 155 7.26 12.66 -13.07
N PHE A 156 7.27 12.60 -14.42
CA PHE A 156 7.69 13.74 -15.25
C PHE A 156 6.80 14.96 -15.05
N LEU A 157 5.48 14.77 -14.90
CA LEU A 157 4.54 15.87 -14.59
C LEU A 157 4.85 16.49 -13.21
N SER A 158 5.17 15.69 -12.21
CA SER A 158 5.55 16.17 -10.88
C SER A 158 6.83 17.01 -10.94
N ILE A 159 7.87 16.54 -11.62
CA ILE A 159 9.14 17.25 -11.78
C ILE A 159 8.93 18.56 -12.57
N THR A 160 8.28 18.48 -13.73
CA THR A 160 8.03 19.67 -14.56
C THR A 160 7.11 20.66 -13.87
N GLY A 161 6.13 20.17 -13.09
CA GLY A 161 5.24 21.00 -12.27
C GLY A 161 6.02 21.85 -11.27
N ILE A 162 6.95 21.25 -10.55
CA ILE A 162 7.84 21.99 -9.61
C ILE A 162 8.70 23.02 -10.35
N ILE A 163 9.31 22.66 -11.50
CA ILE A 163 10.11 23.61 -12.30
C ILE A 163 9.25 24.80 -12.75
N ILE A 164 8.00 24.59 -13.12
CA ILE A 164 7.07 25.63 -13.53
C ILE A 164 6.60 26.45 -12.32
N TRP A 165 6.43 25.83 -11.15
CA TRP A 165 6.02 26.48 -9.92
C TRP A 165 7.05 27.50 -9.42
N PHE A 166 8.36 27.24 -9.56
CA PHE A 166 9.40 28.18 -9.16
C PHE A 166 9.27 29.51 -9.91
N PRO A 167 9.33 30.66 -9.23
CA PRO A 167 9.22 31.96 -9.87
C PRO A 167 10.48 32.31 -10.67
N LYS A 168 10.37 33.17 -11.67
CA LYS A 168 11.51 33.64 -12.46
C LYS A 168 12.52 34.46 -11.66
N LYS A 169 12.08 35.11 -10.60
CA LYS A 169 12.90 35.93 -9.72
C LYS A 169 12.97 35.29 -8.35
N TRP A 170 14.18 35.05 -7.86
CA TRP A 170 14.42 34.44 -6.53
C TRP A 170 14.27 35.52 -5.42
N LYS A 171 13.04 36.03 -5.26
CA LYS A 171 12.67 36.98 -4.22
C LYS A 171 11.42 36.47 -3.52
N TRP A 172 11.38 36.51 -2.19
CA TRP A 172 10.25 36.02 -1.39
C TRP A 172 8.88 36.51 -1.88
N LYS A 173 8.81 37.79 -2.26
CA LYS A 173 7.60 38.40 -2.84
C LYS A 173 7.09 37.66 -4.11
N ALA A 174 7.96 36.97 -4.84
CA ALA A 174 7.61 36.20 -6.03
C ALA A 174 7.18 34.78 -5.71
N PHE A 175 7.67 34.18 -4.60
CA PHE A 175 7.25 32.86 -4.12
C PHE A 175 5.90 32.88 -3.38
N LYS A 176 5.67 33.92 -2.55
CA LYS A 176 4.48 34.04 -1.70
C LYS A 176 3.13 33.73 -2.38
N PRO A 177 2.88 34.15 -3.63
CA PRO A 177 1.63 33.82 -4.33
C PRO A 177 1.49 32.32 -4.67
N GLY A 178 2.59 31.60 -4.82
CA GLY A 178 2.58 30.15 -5.11
C GLY A 178 2.13 29.28 -3.94
N PHE A 179 2.18 29.81 -2.72
CA PHE A 179 1.75 29.11 -1.49
C PHE A 179 0.29 29.43 -1.09
N LYS A 180 -0.41 30.28 -1.83
CA LYS A 180 -1.75 30.74 -1.43
C LYS A 180 -2.75 30.66 -2.58
N ILE A 181 -4.00 30.32 -2.24
CA ILE A 181 -5.15 30.41 -3.14
C ILE A 181 -5.83 31.75 -2.89
N LYS A 182 -5.95 32.58 -3.94
CA LYS A 182 -6.65 33.87 -3.83
C LYS A 182 -8.15 33.69 -4.03
N TRP A 183 -8.86 33.36 -2.97
CA TRP A 183 -10.30 33.08 -3.00
C TRP A 183 -11.15 34.26 -3.46
N SER A 184 -10.70 35.51 -3.26
CA SER A 184 -11.39 36.73 -3.73
C SER A 184 -11.21 37.01 -5.23
N ALA A 185 -10.48 36.15 -5.96
CA ALA A 185 -10.24 36.34 -7.38
C ALA A 185 -11.37 35.69 -8.23
N ASN A 186 -11.34 35.95 -9.55
CA ASN A 186 -12.24 35.26 -10.47
C ASN A 186 -11.92 33.76 -10.57
N TRP A 187 -12.88 32.94 -11.00
CA TRP A 187 -12.77 31.49 -11.10
C TRP A 187 -11.54 31.00 -11.87
N LYS A 188 -11.13 31.67 -12.95
CA LYS A 188 -9.94 31.29 -13.72
C LYS A 188 -8.66 31.39 -12.89
N ARG A 189 -8.57 32.39 -12.02
CA ARG A 189 -7.43 32.57 -11.12
C ARG A 189 -7.50 31.55 -9.99
N ILE A 190 -8.66 31.33 -9.39
CA ILE A 190 -8.86 30.33 -8.33
C ILE A 190 -8.47 28.93 -8.86
N ASN A 191 -8.98 28.54 -10.03
CA ASN A 191 -8.65 27.24 -10.64
C ASN A 191 -7.13 27.08 -10.91
N HIS A 192 -6.47 28.17 -11.38
CA HIS A 192 -5.02 28.16 -11.56
C HIS A 192 -4.29 28.00 -10.23
N ASP A 193 -4.71 28.71 -9.19
CA ASP A 193 -4.07 28.64 -7.88
C ASP A 193 -4.33 27.27 -7.23
N LEU A 194 -5.51 26.66 -7.37
CA LEU A 194 -5.81 25.30 -6.94
C LEU A 194 -4.82 24.31 -7.59
N HIS A 195 -4.70 24.34 -8.92
CA HIS A 195 -3.76 23.46 -9.62
C HIS A 195 -2.31 23.66 -9.15
N ASN A 196 -1.86 24.90 -9.12
CA ASN A 196 -0.46 25.25 -8.84
C ASN A 196 -0.07 25.07 -7.38
N THR A 197 -0.91 25.55 -6.45
CA THR A 197 -0.60 25.52 -5.01
C THR A 197 -0.82 24.15 -4.41
N LEU A 198 -1.93 23.49 -4.71
CA LEU A 198 -2.22 22.15 -4.19
C LEU A 198 -1.27 21.09 -4.82
N GLY A 199 -0.96 21.22 -6.13
CA GLY A 199 0.03 20.38 -6.78
C GLY A 199 1.42 20.50 -6.15
N PHE A 200 1.80 21.70 -5.70
CA PHE A 200 3.06 21.90 -4.96
C PHE A 200 3.01 21.19 -3.60
N TYR A 201 1.98 21.41 -2.80
CA TYR A 201 1.90 20.81 -1.45
C TYR A 201 1.82 19.28 -1.46
N SER A 202 1.12 18.70 -2.43
CA SER A 202 1.00 17.25 -2.54
C SER A 202 2.24 16.57 -3.17
N CYS A 203 3.12 17.32 -3.82
CA CYS A 203 4.17 16.81 -4.70
C CYS A 203 5.07 15.76 -4.03
N ILE A 204 5.54 16.01 -2.80
CA ILE A 204 6.45 15.07 -2.10
C ILE A 204 5.76 13.73 -1.85
N VAL A 205 4.53 13.75 -1.33
CA VAL A 205 3.76 12.53 -1.07
C VAL A 205 3.49 11.78 -2.38
N LEU A 206 3.09 12.52 -3.44
CA LEU A 206 2.84 11.93 -4.75
C LEU A 206 4.10 11.30 -5.35
N VAL A 207 5.27 11.93 -5.24
CA VAL A 207 6.54 11.34 -5.72
C VAL A 207 6.86 10.05 -4.97
N VAL A 208 6.67 9.99 -3.65
CA VAL A 208 6.84 8.75 -2.88
C VAL A 208 5.88 7.66 -3.39
N MET A 209 4.59 7.98 -3.58
CA MET A 209 3.60 7.04 -4.09
C MET A 209 3.92 6.57 -5.52
N ILE A 210 4.38 7.47 -6.39
CA ILE A 210 4.79 7.16 -7.76
C ILE A 210 5.96 6.16 -7.75
N LEU A 211 7.05 6.49 -7.03
CA LEU A 211 8.24 5.66 -6.98
C LEU A 211 7.97 4.28 -6.37
N THR A 212 7.19 4.23 -5.31
CA THR A 212 6.79 2.96 -4.70
C THR A 212 5.83 2.18 -5.58
N GLY A 213 4.86 2.82 -6.23
CA GLY A 213 3.87 2.20 -7.11
C GLY A 213 4.49 1.51 -8.34
N LEU A 214 5.56 2.07 -8.91
CA LEU A 214 6.29 1.48 -10.04
C LEU A 214 6.84 0.08 -9.72
N CYS A 215 7.10 -0.25 -8.44
CA CYS A 215 7.56 -1.58 -8.03
C CYS A 215 6.54 -2.69 -8.34
N TRP A 216 5.24 -2.38 -8.43
CA TRP A 216 4.21 -3.34 -8.83
C TRP A 216 3.96 -3.34 -10.34
N SER A 217 4.23 -2.23 -11.02
CA SER A 217 3.98 -2.11 -12.44
C SER A 217 5.04 -2.79 -13.29
N PHE A 218 6.32 -2.65 -12.92
CA PHE A 218 7.44 -3.13 -13.73
C PHE A 218 8.42 -3.98 -12.90
N GLU A 219 8.70 -5.18 -13.39
CA GLU A 219 9.66 -6.08 -12.77
C GLU A 219 11.09 -5.54 -12.84
N TRP A 220 11.52 -5.06 -14.02
CA TRP A 220 12.83 -4.44 -14.20
C TRP A 220 13.08 -3.28 -13.23
N TYR A 221 12.04 -2.45 -12.94
CA TYR A 221 12.15 -1.35 -11.99
C TYR A 221 12.35 -1.85 -10.55
N ARG A 222 11.58 -2.89 -10.17
CA ARG A 222 11.72 -3.54 -8.86
C ARG A 222 13.08 -4.20 -8.68
N GLU A 223 13.59 -4.84 -9.74
CA GLU A 223 14.92 -5.47 -9.72
C GLU A 223 16.02 -4.42 -9.62
N ALA A 224 15.96 -3.35 -10.42
CA ALA A 224 16.89 -2.23 -10.32
C ALA A 224 16.86 -1.60 -8.92
N GLY A 225 15.67 -1.37 -8.37
CA GLY A 225 15.51 -0.88 -6.99
C GLY A 225 16.10 -1.84 -5.95
N SER A 226 15.95 -3.14 -6.15
CA SER A 226 16.53 -4.18 -5.29
C SER A 226 18.07 -4.18 -5.34
N GLN A 227 18.64 -3.97 -6.52
CA GLN A 227 20.10 -3.84 -6.68
C GLN A 227 20.64 -2.58 -6.00
N VAL A 228 19.96 -1.44 -6.17
CA VAL A 228 20.34 -0.16 -5.51
C VAL A 228 20.27 -0.27 -4.00
N LEU A 229 19.24 -0.94 -3.46
CA LEU A 229 19.09 -1.16 -2.04
C LEU A 229 19.99 -2.29 -1.50
N GLY A 230 20.57 -3.14 -2.35
CA GLY A 230 21.31 -4.33 -1.90
C GLY A 230 20.43 -5.39 -1.22
N THR A 231 19.11 -5.29 -1.37
CA THR A 231 18.15 -6.23 -0.79
C THR A 231 16.90 -6.33 -1.66
N LYS A 232 16.21 -7.47 -1.64
CA LYS A 232 15.05 -7.72 -2.48
C LYS A 232 13.84 -6.90 -2.04
N ILE A 233 13.33 -6.05 -2.92
CA ILE A 233 12.01 -5.42 -2.79
C ILE A 233 10.96 -6.50 -3.02
N PHE A 234 10.03 -6.65 -2.08
CA PHE A 234 9.07 -7.75 -2.02
C PHE A 234 9.77 -9.12 -1.98
N GLY A 235 10.96 -9.17 -1.40
CA GLY A 235 11.68 -10.38 -1.11
C GLY A 235 10.79 -11.33 -0.31
N GLY A 236 10.63 -12.49 -0.86
CA GLY A 236 9.62 -13.49 -0.66
C GLY A 236 8.94 -13.59 0.69
N ARG A 237 7.69 -13.99 0.66
CA ARG A 237 6.96 -14.60 1.77
C ARG A 237 7.61 -15.90 2.23
N GLY A 238 8.59 -16.45 1.48
CA GLY A 238 9.55 -17.42 1.93
C GLY A 238 10.51 -16.73 2.88
N GLY A 239 10.69 -17.25 4.06
CA GLY A 239 11.63 -16.77 5.05
C GLY A 239 13.06 -16.72 4.51
N PRO A 240 14.02 -16.38 5.32
CA PRO A 240 15.41 -16.09 4.94
C PRO A 240 16.21 -17.29 4.38
N GLY A 241 15.59 -18.17 3.64
CA GLY A 241 16.27 -19.37 3.10
C GLY A 241 16.74 -20.34 4.18
N ILE A 242 16.15 -20.29 5.37
CA ILE A 242 16.44 -21.21 6.48
C ILE A 242 15.60 -22.46 6.24
N THR A 243 16.27 -23.59 6.21
CA THR A 243 15.66 -24.90 6.17
C THR A 243 15.68 -25.52 7.56
N SER A 244 14.77 -26.46 7.81
CA SER A 244 14.71 -27.21 9.05
C SER A 244 16.02 -28.03 9.27
N GLU A 245 16.52 -27.99 10.49
CA GLU A 245 17.61 -28.88 10.95
C GLU A 245 17.09 -30.27 11.30
N THR A 246 15.75 -30.40 11.46
CA THR A 246 15.05 -31.67 11.74
C THR A 246 13.98 -31.95 10.68
N PRO A 247 14.34 -32.05 9.39
CA PRO A 247 13.37 -32.19 8.29
C PRO A 247 12.56 -33.49 8.46
N GLY A 248 11.24 -33.35 8.25
CA GLY A 248 10.30 -34.47 8.34
C GLY A 248 9.92 -34.88 9.75
N SER A 249 10.46 -34.26 10.81
CA SER A 249 9.96 -34.45 12.17
C SER A 249 8.54 -33.89 12.32
N ASP A 250 7.78 -34.39 13.30
CA ASP A 250 6.48 -33.83 13.66
C ASP A 250 6.64 -32.38 14.12
N LEU A 251 5.61 -31.58 13.80
CA LEU A 251 5.55 -30.20 14.29
C LEU A 251 5.13 -30.19 15.76
N ILE A 252 5.78 -29.34 16.56
CA ILE A 252 5.26 -29.04 17.90
C ILE A 252 3.87 -28.40 17.80
N PRO A 253 3.02 -28.50 18.83
CA PRO A 253 1.70 -27.88 18.87
C PRO A 253 1.77 -26.37 18.59
N LEU A 254 0.78 -25.83 17.87
CA LEU A 254 0.71 -24.39 17.55
C LEU A 254 0.56 -23.52 18.80
N SER A 255 -0.07 -24.04 19.85
CA SER A 255 -0.15 -23.41 21.18
C SER A 255 1.23 -23.25 21.80
N GLU A 256 2.12 -24.24 21.64
CA GLU A 256 3.51 -24.16 22.10
C GLU A 256 4.31 -23.18 21.25
N VAL A 257 4.16 -23.19 19.90
CA VAL A 257 4.73 -22.18 19.00
C VAL A 257 4.35 -20.77 19.43
N TYR A 258 3.09 -20.56 19.76
CA TYR A 258 2.58 -19.24 20.20
C TYR A 258 3.15 -18.85 21.58
N SER A 259 3.31 -19.80 22.47
CA SER A 259 3.95 -19.59 23.78
C SER A 259 5.42 -19.19 23.64
N ILE A 260 6.20 -19.92 22.83
CA ILE A 260 7.59 -19.60 22.52
C ILE A 260 7.69 -18.19 21.90
N ALA A 261 6.79 -17.88 20.94
CA ALA A 261 6.77 -16.57 20.30
C ALA A 261 6.49 -15.43 21.27
N ASN A 262 5.62 -15.62 22.27
CA ASN A 262 5.35 -14.62 23.31
C ASN A 262 6.49 -14.45 24.30
N ASN A 263 7.22 -15.53 24.61
CA ASN A 263 8.39 -15.48 25.49
C ASN A 263 9.58 -14.79 24.79
N GLU A 264 9.80 -15.10 23.51
CA GLU A 264 10.89 -14.51 22.73
C GLU A 264 10.63 -13.06 22.33
N LEU A 265 9.38 -12.72 22.04
CA LEU A 265 8.92 -11.39 21.65
C LEU A 265 7.94 -10.90 22.73
N ASP A 266 8.47 -10.46 23.87
CA ASP A 266 7.72 -10.12 25.09
C ASP A 266 7.06 -8.73 24.96
N TYR A 267 6.05 -8.65 24.09
CA TYR A 267 5.16 -7.50 23.94
C TYR A 267 3.81 -7.95 23.38
N LYS A 268 2.76 -7.14 23.62
CA LYS A 268 1.45 -7.40 23.04
C LYS A 268 1.43 -7.05 21.56
N GLY A 269 0.83 -7.92 20.75
CA GLY A 269 0.75 -7.65 19.32
C GLY A 269 0.07 -8.77 18.54
N LYS A 270 -0.45 -8.40 17.37
CA LYS A 270 -0.99 -9.34 16.39
C LYS A 270 0.09 -10.32 15.96
N THR A 271 -0.14 -11.61 16.12
CA THR A 271 0.84 -12.67 15.82
C THR A 271 0.36 -13.52 14.66
N SER A 272 1.16 -13.61 13.59
CA SER A 272 0.89 -14.47 12.44
C SER A 272 1.91 -15.61 12.38
N ILE A 273 1.43 -16.84 12.42
CA ILE A 273 2.23 -18.06 12.35
C ILE A 273 2.02 -18.68 10.98
N SER A 274 3.08 -18.81 10.18
CA SER A 274 3.09 -19.57 8.93
C SER A 274 3.52 -20.98 9.22
N ILE A 275 2.70 -21.94 8.79
CA ILE A 275 2.86 -23.36 9.07
C ILE A 275 3.58 -24.00 7.88
N PRO A 276 4.69 -24.76 8.11
CA PRO A 276 5.43 -25.44 7.06
C PRO A 276 4.55 -26.46 6.33
N GLN A 277 4.66 -26.46 5.00
CA GLN A 277 3.92 -27.35 4.12
C GLN A 277 4.79 -28.48 3.56
N GLN A 278 6.11 -28.31 3.62
CA GLN A 278 7.10 -29.29 3.15
C GLN A 278 7.97 -29.73 4.32
N ALA A 279 8.62 -30.88 4.15
CA ALA A 279 9.42 -31.50 5.22
C ALA A 279 10.61 -30.65 5.67
N ASP A 280 11.18 -29.87 4.76
CA ASP A 280 12.35 -29.01 4.98
C ASP A 280 12.01 -27.56 5.36
N GLU A 281 10.71 -27.22 5.37
CA GLU A 281 10.26 -25.89 5.77
C GLU A 281 10.18 -25.72 7.29
N VAL A 282 10.33 -24.46 7.74
CA VAL A 282 10.35 -24.03 9.14
C VAL A 282 9.10 -23.22 9.50
N LEU A 283 8.80 -23.12 10.79
CA LEU A 283 7.78 -22.24 11.33
C LEU A 283 8.26 -20.79 11.28
N GLN A 284 7.44 -19.89 10.73
CA GLN A 284 7.75 -18.46 10.70
C GLN A 284 6.68 -17.66 11.42
N ILE A 285 7.09 -16.94 12.41
CA ILE A 285 6.23 -16.12 13.25
C ILE A 285 6.53 -14.64 12.98
N ARG A 286 5.52 -13.87 12.64
CA ARG A 286 5.61 -12.42 12.54
C ARG A 286 4.73 -11.79 13.62
N LYS A 287 5.34 -10.97 14.47
CA LYS A 287 4.62 -10.25 15.51
C LYS A 287 4.63 -8.77 15.22
N TYR A 288 3.43 -8.18 15.19
CA TYR A 288 3.17 -6.76 14.96
C TYR A 288 2.79 -6.15 16.30
N GLY A 289 3.56 -5.23 16.81
CA GLY A 289 3.33 -4.69 18.14
C GLY A 289 3.16 -3.18 18.16
N ASP A 290 2.46 -2.70 19.19
CA ASP A 290 2.30 -1.27 19.46
C ASP A 290 3.61 -0.60 19.90
N VAL A 291 4.63 -1.40 20.21
CA VAL A 291 5.99 -0.94 20.54
C VAL A 291 6.76 -0.46 19.33
N ASN A 292 6.35 -0.86 18.14
CA ASN A 292 6.99 -0.44 16.91
C ASN A 292 6.53 0.96 16.51
N TRP A 293 7.44 1.77 15.98
CA TRP A 293 7.15 3.14 15.51
C TRP A 293 6.13 3.20 14.35
N SER A 294 5.82 2.07 13.73
CA SER A 294 4.84 1.93 12.66
C SER A 294 4.02 0.66 12.84
N PRO A 295 2.69 0.71 12.68
CA PRO A 295 1.83 -0.48 12.72
C PRO A 295 2.06 -1.44 11.56
N SER A 296 2.86 -1.03 10.57
CA SER A 296 3.21 -1.84 9.39
C SER A 296 4.51 -2.62 9.55
N THR A 297 5.20 -2.47 10.67
CA THR A 297 6.44 -3.17 10.97
C THR A 297 6.18 -4.43 11.79
N SER A 298 7.01 -5.44 11.64
CA SER A 298 6.89 -6.69 12.39
C SER A 298 8.27 -7.28 12.68
N ASP A 299 8.38 -7.89 13.85
CA ASP A 299 9.51 -8.73 14.18
C ASP A 299 9.30 -10.15 13.63
N LEU A 300 10.39 -10.82 13.30
CA LEU A 300 10.38 -12.16 12.76
C LEU A 300 11.09 -13.12 13.74
N LEU A 301 10.40 -14.21 14.06
CA LEU A 301 10.95 -15.36 14.75
C LEU A 301 10.83 -16.57 13.83
N VAL A 302 11.90 -17.33 13.67
CA VAL A 302 11.93 -18.57 12.91
C VAL A 302 12.23 -19.70 13.88
N LEU A 303 11.32 -20.66 13.93
CA LEU A 303 11.50 -21.87 14.74
C LEU A 303 11.65 -23.09 13.83
N ASP A 304 12.49 -24.03 14.26
CA ASP A 304 12.50 -25.36 13.68
C ASP A 304 11.21 -26.12 14.04
N ARG A 305 10.99 -27.24 13.42
CA ARG A 305 9.81 -28.09 13.61
C ARG A 305 9.66 -28.57 15.06
N ASN A 306 10.77 -28.76 15.76
CA ASN A 306 10.85 -29.14 17.18
C ASN A 306 10.81 -27.97 18.17
N GLY A 307 10.57 -26.72 17.68
CA GLY A 307 10.48 -25.51 18.51
C GLY A 307 11.82 -24.82 18.80
N ALA A 308 12.94 -25.33 18.32
CA ALA A 308 14.24 -24.67 18.48
C ALA A 308 14.25 -23.33 17.72
N VAL A 309 14.76 -22.29 18.37
CA VAL A 309 14.87 -20.95 17.77
C VAL A 309 16.05 -20.94 16.79
N LEU A 310 15.75 -20.85 15.49
CA LEU A 310 16.76 -20.78 14.43
C LEU A 310 17.16 -19.33 14.14
N LYS A 311 16.20 -18.38 14.23
CA LYS A 311 16.47 -16.96 14.01
C LYS A 311 15.46 -16.08 14.75
N LYS A 312 15.97 -14.99 15.33
CA LYS A 312 15.19 -13.88 15.84
C LYS A 312 15.69 -12.61 15.15
N GLU A 313 14.78 -11.84 14.57
CA GLU A 313 15.11 -10.61 13.83
C GLU A 313 14.11 -9.51 14.21
N LEU A 314 14.59 -8.57 14.98
CA LEU A 314 13.81 -7.39 15.35
C LEU A 314 13.81 -6.39 14.20
N PHE A 315 12.68 -5.72 13.97
CA PHE A 315 12.58 -4.72 12.90
C PHE A 315 13.58 -3.59 13.11
N ASP A 316 13.76 -3.16 14.35
CA ASP A 316 14.66 -2.03 14.70
C ASP A 316 16.15 -2.36 14.52
N ASP A 317 16.51 -3.62 14.53
CA ASP A 317 17.91 -4.07 14.31
C ASP A 317 18.25 -4.21 12.82
N LYS A 318 17.26 -4.13 11.92
CA LYS A 318 17.49 -4.24 10.48
C LYS A 318 18.29 -3.06 9.95
N ASP A 319 19.13 -3.33 8.96
CA ASP A 319 19.80 -2.28 8.20
C ASP A 319 18.79 -1.35 7.50
N LEU A 320 19.17 -0.11 7.31
CA LEU A 320 18.29 0.93 6.74
C LEU A 320 17.74 0.55 5.37
N ASN A 321 18.55 -0.08 4.52
CA ASN A 321 18.14 -0.54 3.19
C ASN A 321 17.06 -1.62 3.28
N VAL A 322 17.16 -2.57 4.23
CA VAL A 322 16.17 -3.62 4.48
C VAL A 322 14.87 -3.01 5.03
N LYS A 323 15.00 -2.04 5.95
CA LYS A 323 13.84 -1.26 6.44
C LYS A 323 13.11 -0.58 5.29
N ILE A 324 13.81 0.14 4.42
CA ILE A 324 13.22 0.82 3.26
C ILE A 324 12.51 -0.19 2.35
N ALA A 325 13.15 -1.31 2.01
CA ALA A 325 12.56 -2.33 1.14
C ALA A 325 11.28 -2.94 1.72
N SER A 326 11.24 -3.16 3.03
CA SER A 326 10.05 -3.69 3.73
C SER A 326 8.89 -2.69 3.81
N LEU A 327 9.22 -1.39 3.80
CA LEU A 327 8.25 -0.29 3.91
C LEU A 327 7.69 0.20 2.57
N ILE A 328 8.09 -0.36 1.44
CA ILE A 328 7.57 0.03 0.10
C ILE A 328 6.04 0.01 0.06
N LYS A 329 5.40 -1.03 0.58
CA LYS A 329 3.94 -1.12 0.63
C LYS A 329 3.32 -0.06 1.54
N PRO A 330 3.66 0.05 2.83
CA PRO A 330 3.09 1.08 3.70
C PRO A 330 3.40 2.52 3.25
N LEU A 331 4.54 2.75 2.59
CA LEU A 331 4.85 4.03 1.95
C LEU A 331 3.96 4.34 0.74
N HIS A 332 3.46 3.31 0.05
CA HIS A 332 2.53 3.51 -1.06
C HIS A 332 1.09 3.71 -0.57
N THR A 333 0.66 2.93 0.41
CA THR A 333 -0.72 2.94 0.92
C THR A 333 -0.99 4.01 1.96
N GLY A 334 0.07 4.64 2.49
CA GLY A 334 -0.03 5.64 3.57
C GLY A 334 -0.17 5.03 4.97
N GLU A 335 -0.04 3.71 5.12
CA GLU A 335 -0.18 3.02 6.42
C GLU A 335 1.03 3.20 7.35
N ILE A 336 2.10 3.89 6.90
CA ILE A 336 3.40 3.94 7.59
C ILE A 336 3.31 4.48 9.03
N PHE A 337 2.47 5.49 9.28
CA PHE A 337 2.21 6.06 10.61
C PHE A 337 0.71 5.94 10.98
N GLY A 338 0.07 4.83 10.59
CA GLY A 338 -1.33 4.56 10.87
C GLY A 338 -2.27 5.60 10.25
N ILE A 339 -3.34 5.92 10.97
CA ILE A 339 -4.42 6.81 10.50
C ILE A 339 -3.92 8.21 10.13
N PHE A 340 -2.92 8.74 10.87
CA PHE A 340 -2.38 10.08 10.61
C PHE A 340 -1.80 10.21 9.21
N SER A 341 -0.92 9.29 8.81
CA SER A 341 -0.35 9.30 7.46
C SER A 341 -1.38 8.96 6.39
N LYS A 342 -2.36 8.08 6.68
CA LYS A 342 -3.47 7.79 5.76
C LYS A 342 -4.27 9.04 5.42
N ILE A 343 -4.55 9.91 6.38
CA ILE A 343 -5.24 11.20 6.12
C ILE A 343 -4.44 12.07 5.16
N ILE A 344 -3.11 12.17 5.36
CA ILE A 344 -2.23 12.97 4.48
C ILE A 344 -2.25 12.38 3.05
N TYR A 345 -2.16 11.05 2.92
CA TYR A 345 -2.20 10.35 1.64
C TYR A 345 -3.55 10.49 0.95
N PHE A 346 -4.64 10.39 1.67
CA PHE A 346 -5.99 10.64 1.16
C PHE A 346 -6.12 12.04 0.56
N LEU A 347 -5.67 13.07 1.29
CA LEU A 347 -5.69 14.45 0.81
C LEU A 347 -4.80 14.63 -0.43
N ALA A 348 -3.61 14.01 -0.46
CA ALA A 348 -2.73 14.05 -1.62
C ALA A 348 -3.36 13.34 -2.84
N CYS A 349 -4.00 12.18 -2.66
CA CYS A 349 -4.71 11.47 -3.71
C CYS A 349 -5.93 12.26 -4.24
N LEU A 350 -6.69 12.89 -3.35
CA LEU A 350 -7.82 13.75 -3.72
C LEU A 350 -7.35 14.96 -4.56
N ILE A 351 -6.24 15.58 -4.15
CA ILE A 351 -5.60 16.63 -4.94
C ILE A 351 -5.17 16.07 -6.30
N ALA A 352 -4.45 14.95 -6.33
CA ALA A 352 -3.99 14.32 -7.56
C ALA A 352 -5.13 14.02 -8.54
N THR A 353 -6.28 13.54 -8.03
CA THR A 353 -7.50 13.32 -8.81
C THR A 353 -8.02 14.64 -9.44
N SER A 354 -7.87 15.77 -8.75
CA SER A 354 -8.31 17.08 -9.25
C SER A 354 -7.37 17.70 -10.29
N LEU A 355 -6.07 17.33 -10.31
CA LEU A 355 -5.06 17.96 -11.16
C LEU A 355 -5.32 17.81 -12.67
N PRO A 356 -5.71 16.66 -13.22
CA PRO A 356 -6.06 16.54 -14.64
C PRO A 356 -7.24 17.45 -15.03
N VAL A 357 -8.24 17.56 -14.16
CA VAL A 357 -9.43 18.40 -14.37
C VAL A 357 -9.04 19.88 -14.38
N THR A 358 -8.37 20.35 -13.32
CA THR A 358 -7.94 21.74 -13.20
C THR A 358 -6.97 22.16 -14.29
N GLY A 359 -6.04 21.26 -14.68
CA GLY A 359 -5.09 21.45 -15.77
C GLY A 359 -5.80 21.61 -17.13
N THR A 360 -6.78 20.76 -17.42
CA THR A 360 -7.59 20.83 -18.64
C THR A 360 -8.38 22.15 -18.70
N ILE A 361 -8.96 22.58 -17.59
CA ILE A 361 -9.68 23.87 -17.51
C ILE A 361 -8.71 25.05 -17.80
N ILE A 362 -7.48 25.00 -17.27
CA ILE A 362 -6.46 26.03 -17.58
C ILE A 362 -6.16 26.06 -19.08
N TRP A 363 -5.98 24.91 -19.71
CA TRP A 363 -5.73 24.81 -21.15
C TRP A 363 -6.90 25.36 -21.98
N LEU A 364 -8.13 24.94 -21.69
CA LEU A 364 -9.35 25.44 -22.39
C LEU A 364 -9.50 26.95 -22.28
N ASN A 365 -9.24 27.52 -21.10
CA ASN A 365 -9.28 28.97 -20.89
C ASN A 365 -8.21 29.71 -21.73
N LYS A 366 -7.05 29.12 -21.97
CA LYS A 366 -6.01 29.68 -22.85
C LYS A 366 -6.44 29.66 -24.33
N LEU A 367 -7.09 28.58 -24.77
CA LEU A 367 -7.60 28.46 -26.14
C LEU A 367 -8.69 29.50 -26.44
N LYS A 368 -9.68 29.69 -25.54
CA LYS A 368 -10.73 30.70 -25.67
C LYS A 368 -10.17 32.13 -25.79
N LYS A 369 -9.07 32.43 -25.05
CA LYS A 369 -8.41 33.75 -25.13
C LYS A 369 -7.66 33.93 -26.45
N LYS A 370 -7.13 32.88 -27.08
CA LYS A 370 -6.43 32.94 -28.36
C LYS A 370 -7.41 33.18 -29.53
N LYS A 371 -8.63 32.64 -29.47
CA LYS A 371 -9.67 32.82 -30.48
C LYS A 371 -10.30 34.24 -30.48
N ARG A 372 -10.16 34.99 -29.37
CA ARG A 372 -10.70 36.35 -29.21
C ARG A 372 -9.72 37.45 -29.57
N LYS A 373 -8.50 37.09 -29.97
CA LYS A 373 -7.47 38.00 -30.51
C LYS A 373 -7.23 37.71 -31.99
#